data_aabfe2268633defdc0c7555f0e429a2c
#
_entry.id   aabfe2268633defdc0c7555f0e429a2c
#
_cell.length_a   1.000
_cell.length_b   1.000
_cell.length_c   1.000
_cell.angle_alpha   90.00
_cell.angle_beta   90.00
_cell.angle_gamma   90.00
#
_symmetry.space_group_name_H-M   'P 1'
#
loop_
_entity.id
_entity.type
_entity.pdbx_description
1 polymer ?
#
loop_
_entity_poly.entity_id
_entity_poly.type
_entity_poly.pdbx_seq_one_letter_code
_entity_poly.pdbx_strand_id
1 'polypeptide(L)'
;MKSTRPFVAVDADTLLYNSAASCEDRFITVLHKPSGKTKDYKNRTEFKDSMKGKEKVITEDYLIEDQQEPHALENAFHTVKQKAERILDNFDFCEVVFCAGDSGNFRRELPYPTRYKSNRDNTIRPLLLKECHKYFKRTFN
;
A
#
# COMPACT_ATOMS: atom_id res chain seq x y z
N MET A 1 -37.66 13.48 8.66
CA MET A 1 -37.96 12.63 7.49
C MET A 1 -36.88 11.63 7.26
N LYS A 2 -37.20 10.38 7.19
CA LYS A 2 -36.23 9.36 6.80
C LYS A 2 -35.93 9.53 5.31
N SER A 3 -34.62 9.52 4.95
CA SER A 3 -34.23 9.55 3.56
C SER A 3 -34.73 8.29 2.85
N THR A 4 -35.35 8.46 1.66
CA THR A 4 -35.79 7.35 0.81
C THR A 4 -34.70 6.94 -0.20
N ARG A 5 -33.54 7.63 -0.18
CA ARG A 5 -32.47 7.34 -1.11
C ARG A 5 -31.74 6.03 -0.72
N PRO A 6 -31.38 5.21 -1.69
CA PRO A 6 -30.56 4.05 -1.41
C PRO A 6 -29.25 4.42 -0.71
N PHE A 7 -28.77 3.51 0.11
CA PHE A 7 -27.53 3.68 0.87
C PHE A 7 -26.45 2.74 0.33
N VAL A 8 -25.24 3.27 0.16
CA VAL A 8 -24.06 2.50 -0.27
C VAL A 8 -22.93 2.71 0.73
N ALA A 9 -22.41 1.62 1.28
CA ALA A 9 -21.23 1.63 2.12
C ALA A 9 -20.02 1.25 1.27
N VAL A 10 -18.98 2.08 1.32
CA VAL A 10 -17.73 1.88 0.55
C VAL A 10 -16.58 1.67 1.50
N ASP A 11 -15.81 0.60 1.28
CA ASP A 11 -14.58 0.35 2.01
C ASP A 11 -13.49 1.31 1.51
N ALA A 12 -13.22 2.32 2.31
CA ALA A 12 -12.21 3.32 1.98
C ALA A 12 -10.78 2.84 2.20
N ASP A 13 -10.56 1.80 3.00
CA ASP A 13 -9.20 1.31 3.28
C ASP A 13 -8.49 0.84 2.00
N THR A 14 -9.19 0.11 1.13
CA THR A 14 -8.64 -0.32 -0.15
C THR A 14 -8.30 0.86 -1.06
N LEU A 15 -9.19 1.84 -1.13
CA LEU A 15 -8.97 3.06 -1.90
C LEU A 15 -7.73 3.81 -1.41
N LEU A 16 -7.61 3.98 -0.10
CA LEU A 16 -6.49 4.69 0.53
C LEU A 16 -5.18 3.95 0.34
N TYR A 17 -5.19 2.63 0.52
CA TYR A 17 -4.00 1.80 0.31
C TYR A 17 -3.52 1.88 -1.14
N ASN A 18 -4.39 1.71 -2.10
CA ASN A 18 -4.04 1.77 -3.52
C ASN A 18 -3.55 3.16 -3.94
N SER A 19 -4.16 4.22 -3.40
CA SER A 19 -3.72 5.59 -3.68
C SER A 19 -2.32 5.85 -3.14
N ALA A 20 -2.05 5.45 -1.91
CA ALA A 20 -0.73 5.61 -1.30
C ALA A 20 0.32 4.76 -2.02
N ALA A 21 -0.01 3.53 -2.39
CA ALA A 21 0.91 2.63 -3.09
C ALA A 21 1.29 3.15 -4.48
N SER A 22 0.36 3.80 -5.18
CA SER A 22 0.63 4.38 -6.51
C SER A 22 1.50 5.64 -6.45
N CYS A 23 1.65 6.24 -5.27
CA CYS A 23 2.41 7.48 -5.08
C CYS A 23 3.74 7.24 -4.36
N GLU A 24 4.33 6.09 -4.58
CA GLU A 24 5.69 5.79 -4.13
C GLU A 24 6.40 4.92 -5.14
N ASP A 25 7.73 5.03 -5.17
CA ASP A 25 8.58 4.14 -5.94
C ASP A 25 9.11 3.06 -5.02
N ARG A 26 8.97 1.82 -5.43
CA ARG A 26 9.52 0.66 -4.73
C ARG A 26 10.58 0.00 -5.58
N PHE A 27 11.73 -0.22 -4.98
CA PHE A 27 12.84 -0.89 -5.64
C PHE A 27 13.64 -1.65 -4.59
N ILE A 28 14.65 -2.39 -5.03
CA ILE A 28 15.57 -3.08 -4.12
C ILE A 28 16.98 -2.59 -4.36
N THR A 29 17.77 -2.53 -3.28
CA THR A 29 19.22 -2.32 -3.33
C THR A 29 19.89 -3.63 -2.99
N VAL A 30 20.76 -4.10 -3.87
CA VAL A 30 21.51 -5.34 -3.68
C VAL A 30 22.96 -5.01 -3.40
N LEU A 31 23.45 -5.47 -2.25
CA LEU A 31 24.84 -5.37 -1.85
C LEU A 31 25.57 -6.68 -2.17
N HIS A 32 26.64 -6.59 -2.94
CA HIS A 32 27.58 -7.71 -3.10
C HIS A 32 28.62 -7.62 -1.98
N LYS A 33 28.48 -8.46 -0.97
CA LYS A 33 29.30 -8.40 0.26
C LYS A 33 30.80 -8.46 0.02
N PRO A 34 31.32 -9.39 -0.82
CA PRO A 34 32.76 -9.49 -1.04
C PRO A 34 33.40 -8.25 -1.65
N SER A 35 32.70 -7.57 -2.57
CA SER A 35 33.22 -6.38 -3.26
C SER A 35 32.78 -5.07 -2.66
N GLY A 36 31.73 -5.09 -1.80
CA GLY A 36 31.13 -3.89 -1.23
C GLY A 36 30.34 -3.04 -2.24
N LYS A 37 30.15 -3.53 -3.45
CA LYS A 37 29.39 -2.81 -4.49
C LYS A 37 27.89 -2.96 -4.30
N THR A 38 27.16 -1.88 -4.56
CA THR A 38 25.69 -1.88 -4.50
C THR A 38 25.12 -1.57 -5.87
N LYS A 39 23.94 -2.13 -6.14
CA LYS A 39 23.19 -1.83 -7.35
C LYS A 39 21.69 -1.91 -7.06
N ASP A 40 20.94 -0.98 -7.64
CA ASP A 40 19.50 -0.96 -7.51
C ASP A 40 18.85 -1.73 -8.64
N TYR A 41 17.78 -2.47 -8.31
CA TYR A 41 16.95 -3.20 -9.24
C TYR A 41 15.49 -2.86 -8.97
N LYS A 42 14.68 -2.93 -9.99
CA LYS A 42 13.24 -2.63 -9.88
C LYS A 42 12.54 -3.60 -8.91
N ASN A 43 12.90 -4.87 -8.98
CA ASN A 43 12.35 -5.91 -8.12
C ASN A 43 13.31 -7.12 -8.08
N ARG A 44 12.96 -8.10 -7.24
CA ARG A 44 13.75 -9.32 -7.10
C ARG A 44 13.80 -10.17 -8.37
N THR A 45 12.75 -10.12 -9.18
CA THR A 45 12.71 -10.83 -10.46
C THR A 45 13.74 -10.28 -11.42
N GLU A 46 13.84 -8.96 -11.54
CA GLU A 46 14.86 -8.31 -12.37
C GLU A 46 16.28 -8.68 -11.91
N PHE A 47 16.51 -8.71 -10.61
CA PHE A 47 17.78 -9.15 -10.06
C PHE A 47 18.11 -10.60 -10.43
N LYS A 48 17.16 -11.51 -10.27
CA LYS A 48 17.35 -12.92 -10.64
C LYS A 48 17.60 -13.09 -12.14
N ASP A 49 16.87 -12.34 -12.97
CA ASP A 49 17.02 -12.38 -14.42
C ASP A 49 18.41 -11.87 -14.85
N SER A 50 18.94 -10.86 -14.15
CA SER A 50 20.30 -10.36 -14.43
C SER A 50 21.39 -11.39 -14.10
N MET A 51 21.09 -12.36 -13.25
CA MET A 51 22.01 -13.43 -12.85
C MET A 51 21.90 -14.69 -13.71
N LYS A 52 20.93 -14.76 -14.62
CA LYS A 52 20.78 -15.89 -15.55
C LYS A 52 22.01 -15.98 -16.46
N GLY A 53 22.52 -17.19 -16.65
CA GLY A 53 23.70 -17.43 -17.49
C GLY A 53 25.04 -17.19 -16.82
N LYS A 54 25.06 -16.74 -15.58
CA LYS A 54 26.29 -16.63 -14.79
C LYS A 54 26.55 -17.94 -14.05
N GLU A 55 27.72 -18.48 -14.18
CA GLU A 55 28.13 -19.66 -13.42
C GLU A 55 28.21 -19.31 -11.94
N LYS A 56 27.59 -20.10 -11.08
CA LYS A 56 27.61 -20.01 -9.61
C LYS A 56 27.27 -18.62 -9.05
N VAL A 57 25.99 -18.35 -8.94
CA VAL A 57 25.52 -17.25 -8.09
C VAL A 57 25.39 -17.78 -6.66
N ILE A 58 26.28 -17.33 -5.78
CA ILE A 58 26.20 -17.64 -4.36
C ILE A 58 25.27 -16.59 -3.75
N THR A 59 24.03 -16.97 -3.47
CA THR A 59 23.01 -16.05 -2.94
C THR A 59 23.39 -15.48 -1.57
N GLU A 60 24.19 -16.18 -0.81
CA GLU A 60 24.69 -15.73 0.50
C GLU A 60 25.62 -14.50 0.41
N ASP A 61 26.24 -14.27 -0.76
CA ASP A 61 27.10 -13.11 -0.99
C ASP A 61 26.32 -11.82 -1.24
N TYR A 62 25.00 -11.89 -1.36
CA TYR A 62 24.15 -10.75 -1.65
C TYR A 62 23.19 -10.43 -0.50
N LEU A 63 23.13 -9.17 -0.15
CA LEU A 63 22.14 -8.64 0.79
C LEU A 63 21.13 -7.79 0.01
N ILE A 64 19.87 -8.14 0.12
CA ILE A 64 18.77 -7.44 -0.56
C ILE A 64 18.02 -6.60 0.45
N GLU A 65 17.94 -5.29 0.19
CA GLU A 65 17.16 -4.37 1.01
C GLU A 65 16.01 -3.77 0.19
N ASP A 66 14.81 -3.81 0.74
CA ASP A 66 13.66 -3.16 0.13
C ASP A 66 13.71 -1.65 0.37
N GLN A 67 13.54 -0.87 -0.68
CA GLN A 67 13.56 0.58 -0.65
C GLN A 67 12.22 1.15 -1.07
N GLN A 68 11.86 2.28 -0.47
CA GLN A 68 10.67 3.03 -0.80
C GLN A 68 11.01 4.51 -0.88
N GLU A 69 10.59 5.17 -1.96
CA GLU A 69 10.72 6.62 -2.11
C GLU A 69 9.32 7.22 -2.33
N PRO A 70 8.86 8.10 -1.44
CA PRO A 70 7.54 8.71 -1.61
C PRO A 70 7.56 9.77 -2.69
N HIS A 71 6.47 9.85 -3.44
CA HIS A 71 6.19 10.99 -4.31
C HIS A 71 5.74 12.19 -3.47
N ALA A 72 5.50 13.33 -4.12
CA ALA A 72 4.98 14.50 -3.43
C ALA A 72 3.63 14.19 -2.77
N LEU A 73 3.44 14.69 -1.55
CA LEU A 73 2.24 14.42 -0.75
C LEU A 73 0.97 14.89 -1.46
N GLU A 74 1.05 16.01 -2.17
CA GLU A 74 -0.06 16.56 -2.96
C GLU A 74 -0.55 15.59 -4.02
N ASN A 75 0.34 14.82 -4.63
CA ASN A 75 -0.02 13.81 -5.64
C ASN A 75 -0.84 12.68 -5.01
N ALA A 76 -0.48 12.27 -3.81
CA ALA A 76 -1.23 11.25 -3.07
C ALA A 76 -2.64 11.77 -2.72
N PHE A 77 -2.74 12.99 -2.23
CA PHE A 77 -4.02 13.61 -1.89
C PHE A 77 -4.90 13.78 -3.13
N HIS A 78 -4.32 14.21 -4.23
CA HIS A 78 -5.04 14.34 -5.50
C HIS A 78 -5.58 13.00 -5.99
N THR A 79 -4.80 11.93 -5.88
CA THR A 79 -5.22 10.58 -6.26
C THR A 79 -6.38 10.09 -5.38
N VAL A 80 -6.30 10.30 -4.08
CA VAL A 80 -7.38 9.96 -3.14
C VAL A 80 -8.66 10.71 -3.51
N LYS A 81 -8.55 12.02 -3.72
CA LYS A 81 -9.67 12.88 -4.09
C LYS A 81 -10.33 12.42 -5.40
N GLN A 82 -9.53 12.16 -6.44
CA GLN A 82 -10.06 11.71 -7.72
C GLN A 82 -10.80 10.39 -7.61
N LYS A 83 -10.26 9.42 -6.86
CA LYS A 83 -10.90 8.12 -6.68
C LYS A 83 -12.19 8.23 -5.90
N ALA A 84 -12.22 9.04 -4.83
CA ALA A 84 -13.41 9.26 -4.03
C ALA A 84 -14.50 9.97 -4.85
N GLU A 85 -14.14 11.01 -5.58
CA GLU A 85 -15.10 11.75 -6.43
C GLU A 85 -15.68 10.86 -7.54
N ARG A 86 -14.87 9.98 -8.11
CA ARG A 86 -15.36 9.02 -9.13
C ARG A 86 -16.42 8.08 -8.55
N ILE A 87 -16.23 7.62 -7.32
CA ILE A 87 -17.21 6.80 -6.63
C ILE A 87 -18.51 7.60 -6.38
N LEU A 88 -18.38 8.83 -5.87
CA LEU A 88 -19.53 9.69 -5.62
C LEU A 88 -20.32 9.96 -6.91
N ASP A 89 -19.63 10.20 -8.03
CA ASP A 89 -20.26 10.46 -9.32
C ASP A 89 -21.02 9.23 -9.84
N ASN A 90 -20.48 8.02 -9.62
CA ASN A 90 -21.12 6.78 -10.04
C ASN A 90 -22.37 6.44 -9.20
N PHE A 91 -22.47 6.97 -8.00
CA PHE A 91 -23.56 6.72 -7.06
C PHE A 91 -24.27 8.01 -6.64
N ASP A 92 -24.44 8.95 -7.57
CA ASP A 92 -25.08 10.24 -7.30
C ASP A 92 -26.55 10.12 -6.85
N PHE A 93 -27.20 9.00 -7.20
CA PHE A 93 -28.58 8.69 -6.78
C PHE A 93 -28.65 8.02 -5.39
N CYS A 94 -27.50 7.74 -4.78
CA CYS A 94 -27.39 7.06 -3.49
C CYS A 94 -26.80 7.97 -2.42
N GLU A 95 -27.07 7.63 -1.16
CA GLU A 95 -26.27 8.15 -0.05
C GLU A 95 -25.02 7.27 0.09
N VAL A 96 -23.85 7.87 -0.05
CA VAL A 96 -22.57 7.15 0.02
C VAL A 96 -21.91 7.39 1.38
N VAL A 97 -21.56 6.31 2.05
CA VAL A 97 -20.80 6.35 3.31
C VAL A 97 -19.49 5.61 3.12
N PHE A 98 -18.41 6.30 3.41
CA PHE A 98 -17.09 5.72 3.39
C PHE A 98 -16.73 5.14 4.76
N CYS A 99 -16.27 3.89 4.77
CA CYS A 99 -15.87 3.21 5.99
C CYS A 99 -14.35 3.05 5.98
N ALA A 100 -13.66 3.67 6.93
CA ALA A 100 -12.23 3.55 7.11
C ALA A 100 -11.93 2.86 8.44
N GLY A 101 -11.01 1.89 8.42
CA GLY A 101 -10.61 1.18 9.63
C GLY A 101 -9.72 2.02 10.53
N ASP A 102 -9.81 1.76 11.83
CA ASP A 102 -8.90 2.33 12.82
C ASP A 102 -7.61 1.50 12.92
N SER A 103 -6.62 2.02 13.62
CA SER A 103 -5.31 1.37 13.80
C SER A 103 -5.37 0.04 14.54
N GLY A 104 -6.42 -0.22 15.31
CA GLY A 104 -6.62 -1.48 16.03
C GLY A 104 -7.73 -2.31 15.42
N ASN A 105 -7.51 -3.60 15.28
CA ASN A 105 -8.53 -4.53 14.85
C ASN A 105 -8.74 -5.58 15.95
N PHE A 106 -9.90 -5.59 16.58
CA PHE A 106 -10.22 -6.50 17.67
C PHE A 106 -10.10 -7.97 17.29
N ARG A 107 -10.24 -8.30 15.99
CA ARG A 107 -10.11 -9.67 15.50
C ARG A 107 -8.71 -10.25 15.71
N ARG A 108 -7.69 -9.38 15.84
CA ARG A 108 -6.32 -9.81 16.15
C ARG A 108 -6.16 -10.31 17.58
N GLU A 109 -7.05 -9.88 18.46
CA GLU A 109 -7.06 -10.28 19.89
C GLU A 109 -7.87 -11.55 20.14
N LEU A 110 -8.62 -12.04 19.14
CA LEU A 110 -9.42 -13.24 19.28
C LEU A 110 -8.53 -14.50 19.26
N PRO A 111 -8.92 -15.55 20.01
CA PRO A 111 -8.11 -16.77 20.14
C PRO A 111 -8.21 -17.68 18.92
N TYR A 112 -7.77 -17.21 17.77
CA TYR A 112 -7.64 -18.04 16.59
C TYR A 112 -6.34 -18.84 16.63
N PRO A 113 -6.28 -20.03 15.97
CA PRO A 113 -5.02 -20.77 15.82
C PRO A 113 -3.92 -19.93 15.16
N THR A 114 -4.30 -19.05 14.22
CA THR A 114 -3.41 -18.07 13.60
C THR A 114 -3.99 -16.69 13.85
N ARG A 115 -3.14 -15.73 14.23
CA ARG A 115 -3.55 -14.35 14.43
C ARG A 115 -4.25 -13.81 13.18
N TYR A 116 -5.36 -13.10 13.35
CA TYR A 116 -6.14 -12.55 12.25
C TYR A 116 -5.26 -11.70 11.31
N LYS A 117 -5.25 -12.05 10.02
CA LYS A 117 -4.42 -11.41 9.01
C LYS A 117 -2.93 -11.39 9.33
N SER A 118 -2.42 -12.38 10.09
CA SER A 118 -1.00 -12.47 10.44
C SER A 118 -0.08 -12.55 9.22
N ASN A 119 -0.56 -13.09 8.10
CA ASN A 119 0.18 -13.13 6.86
C ASN A 119 0.51 -11.73 6.29
N ARG A 120 -0.13 -10.67 6.81
CA ARG A 120 0.11 -9.28 6.43
C ARG A 120 1.09 -8.56 7.35
N ASP A 121 1.52 -9.18 8.45
CA ASP A 121 2.40 -8.54 9.44
C ASP A 121 3.76 -8.16 8.83
N ASN A 122 4.26 -8.95 7.87
CA ASN A 122 5.51 -8.69 7.16
C ASN A 122 5.33 -7.93 5.84
N THR A 123 4.12 -7.49 5.53
CA THR A 123 3.84 -6.73 4.30
C THR A 123 4.36 -5.30 4.45
N ILE A 124 5.10 -4.85 3.43
CA ILE A 124 5.58 -3.46 3.38
C ILE A 124 4.42 -2.54 3.07
N ARG A 125 4.11 -1.65 4.00
CA ARG A 125 3.02 -0.69 3.84
C ARG A 125 3.46 0.53 3.06
N PRO A 126 2.57 1.15 2.26
CA PRO A 126 2.88 2.41 1.60
C PRO A 126 3.26 3.51 2.61
N LEU A 127 4.30 4.28 2.28
CA LEU A 127 4.82 5.34 3.16
C LEU A 127 3.79 6.43 3.46
N LEU A 128 2.96 6.77 2.48
CA LEU A 128 1.99 7.86 2.58
C LEU A 128 0.61 7.39 3.06
N LEU A 129 0.46 6.12 3.41
CA LEU A 129 -0.84 5.57 3.80
C LEU A 129 -1.46 6.32 4.99
N LYS A 130 -0.68 6.57 6.01
CA LYS A 130 -1.13 7.31 7.21
C LYS A 130 -1.59 8.72 6.87
N GLU A 131 -0.84 9.41 6.02
CA GLU A 131 -1.20 10.76 5.58
C GLU A 131 -2.45 10.77 4.72
N CYS A 132 -2.63 9.78 3.87
CA CYS A 132 -3.85 9.60 3.07
C CYS A 132 -5.07 9.38 3.98
N HIS A 133 -4.96 8.57 5.03
CA HIS A 133 -6.02 8.38 6.01
C HIS A 133 -6.41 9.69 6.68
N LYS A 134 -5.44 10.47 7.12
CA LYS A 134 -5.69 11.78 7.77
C LYS A 134 -6.39 12.74 6.81
N TYR A 135 -5.91 12.82 5.58
CA TYR A 135 -6.49 13.67 4.55
C TYR A 135 -7.94 13.28 4.27
N PHE A 136 -8.19 11.98 4.10
CA PHE A 136 -9.50 11.46 3.78
C PHE A 136 -10.52 11.76 4.89
N LYS A 137 -10.16 11.53 6.15
CA LYS A 137 -11.02 11.83 7.30
C LYS A 137 -11.35 13.32 7.38
N ARG A 138 -10.39 14.18 7.09
CA ARG A 138 -10.59 15.63 7.11
C ARG A 138 -11.49 16.13 5.98
N THR A 139 -11.41 15.50 4.81
CA THR A 139 -12.06 15.98 3.59
C THR A 139 -13.43 15.37 3.35
N PHE A 140 -13.62 14.09 3.65
CA PHE A 140 -14.80 13.31 3.30
C PHE A 140 -15.60 12.80 4.50
N ASN A 141 -15.27 13.21 5.67
CA ASN A 141 -15.95 12.76 6.88
C ASN A 141 -17.02 13.76 7.32
#